data_9af45a19385f408871ac0f8ea2207807
#
_entry.id   9af45a19385f408871ac0f8ea2207807
#
_cell.length_a   1.000
_cell.length_b   1.000
_cell.length_c   1.000
_cell.angle_alpha   90.00
_cell.angle_beta   90.00
_cell.angle_gamma   90.00
#
_symmetry.space_group_name_H-M   'P 1'
#
loop_
_entity.id
_entity.type
_entity.pdbx_description
1 polymer ?
#
loop_
_entity_poly.entity_id
_entity_poly.type
_entity_poly.pdbx_seq_one_letter_code
_entity_poly.pdbx_strand_id
1 'polypeptide(L)'
;MEKKTLNDLFSKNLFQVPDYQRGYAWDKKQWNDFIQDIDALVNEEVKNHYAGTVVVYQEKSKPAKIYGIDRLETVDIVDGQQRLVTSCLYLSIIIRKLIEKGETAYEAKKSLFLFSETTCKLTLNNNANNYFYNLLNTGQSNTTPDTTHEKRLQSAYNYFKSHIEEKLADDTEGGVGYLRALYLAMTSKLVFTFYTIEEECEIGMTFELMNSRGKGLSVLELLKNYLMYWVSRNESDEVERASLTTIINNNWKDVYNNLGTCVGNEDQCLRTAWTLFCTHSPRNWIGYNGFKNDDCIPLKNFNIKSKEDTKKFIKDFSNNLGAISKHYAIITSPTSSNTISGDELIWLTKIHNTGNIANFLPLLVAARKHRESDKIIEENYISLLKALEIYAYRVFLYRGRRSDSGKSSFYRWGNEVLEKPQSLPGITESIHELTRYYASEDSFQSSNAQPSDWYGSRNRLKYTLYEYELHLLATEGQGKQPRLDWKDLKDSTIEHILPQNLMEGSHWKEVWKNPEDIKECLHDIGNLVLTKDNSKYSNFEF
;
A
#
# COMPACT_ATOMS: atom_id res chain seq x y z
N MET A 1 5.26 -33.07 10.59
CA MET A 1 6.18 -31.96 10.27
C MET A 1 7.51 -32.54 9.82
N GLU A 2 7.93 -32.25 8.62
CA GLU A 2 9.16 -32.76 8.02
C GLU A 2 10.12 -31.61 7.73
N LYS A 3 11.41 -31.86 7.89
CA LYS A 3 12.44 -30.93 7.41
C LYS A 3 12.69 -31.19 5.94
N LYS A 4 12.57 -30.17 5.09
CA LYS A 4 12.78 -30.25 3.64
C LYS A 4 13.66 -29.13 3.15
N THR A 5 14.52 -29.43 2.19
CA THR A 5 15.29 -28.45 1.42
C THR A 5 14.43 -27.90 0.28
N LEU A 6 14.87 -26.82 -0.40
CA LEU A 6 14.17 -26.35 -1.61
C LEU A 6 14.11 -27.46 -2.68
N ASN A 7 15.15 -28.27 -2.80
CA ASN A 7 15.17 -29.38 -3.74
C ASN A 7 14.04 -30.39 -3.43
N ASP A 8 13.83 -30.73 -2.15
CA ASP A 8 12.76 -31.64 -1.74
C ASP A 8 11.37 -31.07 -1.98
N LEU A 9 11.19 -29.76 -1.69
CA LEU A 9 9.92 -29.06 -1.86
C LEU A 9 9.51 -28.99 -3.33
N PHE A 10 10.41 -28.57 -4.20
CA PHE A 10 10.11 -28.32 -5.61
C PHE A 10 10.13 -29.59 -6.47
N SER A 11 10.71 -30.70 -6.02
CA SER A 11 10.74 -31.95 -6.79
C SER A 11 9.35 -32.57 -6.98
N LYS A 12 8.43 -32.39 -6.03
CA LYS A 12 7.14 -33.12 -6.00
C LYS A 12 5.90 -32.24 -6.20
N ASN A 13 6.02 -30.92 -5.97
CA ASN A 13 4.86 -30.03 -5.89
C ASN A 13 4.90 -28.92 -6.94
N LEU A 14 3.72 -28.51 -7.39
CA LEU A 14 3.44 -27.20 -7.97
C LEU A 14 2.79 -26.34 -6.90
N PHE A 15 3.44 -25.24 -6.57
CA PHE A 15 2.95 -24.33 -5.55
C PHE A 15 2.05 -23.26 -6.17
N GLN A 16 0.95 -22.97 -5.50
CA GLN A 16 0.06 -21.90 -5.90
C GLN A 16 -0.21 -20.97 -4.70
N VAL A 17 -0.05 -19.69 -4.90
CA VAL A 17 -0.53 -18.68 -3.95
C VAL A 17 -2.00 -18.44 -4.22
N PRO A 18 -2.91 -18.74 -3.29
CA PRO A 18 -4.33 -18.50 -3.49
C PRO A 18 -4.65 -17.00 -3.68
N ASP A 19 -5.67 -16.71 -4.49
CA ASP A 19 -6.08 -15.34 -4.82
C ASP A 19 -6.51 -14.51 -3.61
N TYR A 20 -6.90 -15.17 -2.56
CA TYR A 20 -7.31 -14.53 -1.31
C TYR A 20 -6.14 -14.20 -0.36
N GLN A 21 -4.91 -14.50 -0.75
CA GLN A 21 -3.73 -14.08 0.00
C GLN A 21 -3.17 -12.76 -0.57
N ARG A 22 -2.46 -12.00 0.30
CA ARG A 22 -1.78 -10.80 -0.15
C ARG A 22 -0.69 -11.15 -1.17
N GLY A 23 -0.39 -10.19 -2.05
CA GLY A 23 0.74 -10.32 -2.95
C GLY A 23 2.10 -10.21 -2.25
N TYR A 24 3.17 -10.17 -3.04
CA TYR A 24 4.54 -10.05 -2.52
C TYR A 24 4.72 -8.76 -1.69
N ALA A 25 5.18 -8.93 -0.44
CA ALA A 25 5.16 -7.85 0.56
C ALA A 25 6.50 -7.60 1.29
N TRP A 26 7.54 -8.40 1.03
CA TRP A 26 8.86 -8.17 1.61
C TRP A 26 9.48 -6.89 1.05
N ASP A 27 10.33 -6.26 1.86
CA ASP A 27 11.07 -5.05 1.54
C ASP A 27 12.58 -5.21 1.85
N LYS A 28 13.35 -4.14 1.72
CA LYS A 28 14.81 -4.14 1.84
C LYS A 28 15.31 -4.81 3.14
N LYS A 29 14.56 -4.70 4.24
CA LYS A 29 14.97 -5.32 5.52
C LYS A 29 14.97 -6.84 5.40
N GLN A 30 13.85 -7.43 4.96
CA GLN A 30 13.73 -8.88 4.83
C GLN A 30 14.65 -9.44 3.74
N TRP A 31 14.89 -8.69 2.64
CA TRP A 31 15.85 -9.11 1.60
C TRP A 31 17.27 -9.15 2.14
N ASN A 32 17.65 -8.16 2.95
CA ASN A 32 18.97 -8.14 3.59
C ASN A 32 19.14 -9.29 4.58
N ASP A 33 18.14 -9.53 5.44
CA ASP A 33 18.15 -10.67 6.36
C ASP A 33 18.31 -11.99 5.60
N PHE A 34 17.58 -12.17 4.49
CA PHE A 34 17.68 -13.35 3.64
C PHE A 34 19.08 -13.52 3.01
N ILE A 35 19.69 -12.45 2.51
CA ILE A 35 21.05 -12.49 1.95
C ILE A 35 22.05 -12.89 3.04
N GLN A 36 21.96 -12.31 4.24
CA GLN A 36 22.87 -12.63 5.35
C GLN A 36 22.79 -14.13 5.73
N ASP A 37 21.58 -14.70 5.75
CA ASP A 37 21.38 -16.13 5.99
C ASP A 37 22.06 -16.99 4.92
N ILE A 38 21.99 -16.58 3.65
CA ILE A 38 22.61 -17.31 2.54
C ILE A 38 24.15 -17.13 2.55
N ASP A 39 24.65 -15.94 2.81
CA ASP A 39 26.09 -15.66 2.89
C ASP A 39 26.73 -16.48 4.02
N ALA A 40 26.07 -16.61 5.19
CA ALA A 40 26.52 -17.47 6.27
C ALA A 40 26.64 -18.96 5.86
N LEU A 41 25.74 -19.44 4.98
CA LEU A 41 25.78 -20.79 4.42
C LEU A 41 26.91 -20.97 3.39
N VAL A 42 27.18 -19.95 2.58
CA VAL A 42 28.25 -19.94 1.57
C VAL A 42 29.61 -19.89 2.23
N ASN A 43 29.77 -19.07 3.27
CA ASN A 43 31.01 -18.94 4.04
C ASN A 43 31.26 -20.11 4.99
N GLU A 44 30.38 -21.13 5.00
CA GLU A 44 30.45 -22.31 5.85
C GLU A 44 30.43 -22.04 7.37
N GLU A 45 29.94 -20.87 7.77
CA GLU A 45 29.75 -20.48 9.17
C GLU A 45 28.74 -21.41 9.87
N VAL A 46 27.78 -21.93 9.09
CA VAL A 46 26.77 -22.91 9.53
C VAL A 46 26.56 -23.99 8.48
N LYS A 47 26.28 -25.23 8.90
CA LYS A 47 26.03 -26.36 7.99
C LYS A 47 24.67 -26.24 7.27
N ASN A 48 23.64 -25.84 7.99
CA ASN A 48 22.27 -25.67 7.48
C ASN A 48 21.68 -24.45 8.15
N HIS A 49 20.83 -23.72 7.43
CA HIS A 49 20.07 -22.60 7.97
C HIS A 49 18.57 -22.90 7.94
N TYR A 50 17.89 -22.65 9.05
CA TYR A 50 16.44 -22.82 9.15
C TYR A 50 15.72 -21.57 8.65
N ALA A 51 15.14 -21.65 7.46
CA ALA A 51 14.46 -20.54 6.80
C ALA A 51 13.00 -20.33 7.26
N GLY A 52 12.49 -21.18 8.13
CA GLY A 52 11.11 -21.08 8.65
C GLY A 52 10.21 -22.19 8.18
N THR A 53 8.90 -22.00 8.38
CA THR A 53 7.88 -23.01 8.04
C THR A 53 7.25 -22.69 6.69
N VAL A 54 6.96 -23.72 5.91
CA VAL A 54 6.10 -23.70 4.72
C VAL A 54 4.89 -24.58 5.02
N VAL A 55 3.72 -23.97 5.03
CA VAL A 55 2.44 -24.65 5.24
C VAL A 55 1.68 -24.65 3.95
N VAL A 56 1.20 -25.82 3.54
CA VAL A 56 0.40 -25.98 2.33
C VAL A 56 -0.90 -26.70 2.63
N TYR A 57 -1.91 -26.40 1.83
CA TYR A 57 -3.15 -27.14 1.78
C TYR A 57 -3.24 -27.90 0.47
N GLN A 58 -3.52 -29.19 0.57
CA GLN A 58 -3.70 -30.06 -0.58
C GLN A 58 -5.19 -30.38 -0.73
N GLU A 59 -5.84 -29.73 -1.67
CA GLU A 59 -7.23 -30.03 -1.99
C GLU A 59 -7.34 -31.37 -2.72
N LYS A 60 -7.95 -32.35 -2.07
CA LYS A 60 -8.07 -33.74 -2.60
C LYS A 60 -8.81 -33.81 -3.94
N SER A 61 -9.66 -32.83 -4.26
CA SER A 61 -10.42 -32.76 -5.52
C SER A 61 -9.60 -32.18 -6.68
N LYS A 62 -8.50 -31.50 -6.44
CA LYS A 62 -7.64 -30.93 -7.50
C LYS A 62 -6.82 -32.00 -8.17
N PRO A 63 -6.98 -32.21 -9.50
CA PRO A 63 -6.15 -33.17 -10.22
C PRO A 63 -4.72 -32.72 -10.30
N ALA A 64 -3.78 -33.68 -10.28
CA ALA A 64 -2.38 -33.38 -10.56
C ALA A 64 -2.23 -32.82 -11.98
N LYS A 65 -1.41 -31.79 -12.14
CA LYS A 65 -1.16 -31.10 -13.42
C LYS A 65 0.06 -31.66 -14.13
N ILE A 66 0.03 -31.62 -15.46
CA ILE A 66 1.21 -31.89 -16.30
C ILE A 66 2.13 -30.68 -16.20
N TYR A 67 3.40 -30.95 -15.91
CA TYR A 67 4.47 -29.97 -15.84
C TYR A 67 5.69 -30.52 -16.57
N GLY A 68 5.93 -30.05 -17.79
CA GLY A 68 6.88 -30.68 -18.70
C GLY A 68 6.48 -32.12 -19.00
N ILE A 69 7.33 -33.09 -18.63
CA ILE A 69 7.07 -34.53 -18.78
C ILE A 69 6.50 -35.19 -17.50
N ASP A 70 6.48 -34.46 -16.37
CA ASP A 70 6.08 -34.97 -15.09
C ASP A 70 4.62 -34.65 -14.78
N ARG A 71 4.02 -35.44 -13.89
CA ARG A 71 2.70 -35.18 -13.31
C ARG A 71 2.89 -34.80 -11.85
N LEU A 72 2.64 -33.54 -11.51
CA LEU A 72 2.87 -32.98 -10.20
C LEU A 72 1.55 -32.58 -9.51
N GLU A 73 1.54 -32.70 -8.19
CA GLU A 73 0.42 -32.26 -7.38
C GLU A 73 0.46 -30.75 -7.18
N THR A 74 -0.71 -30.10 -7.29
CA THR A 74 -0.86 -28.69 -7.01
C THR A 74 -1.24 -28.50 -5.55
N VAL A 75 -0.47 -27.71 -4.82
CA VAL A 75 -0.71 -27.38 -3.42
C VAL A 75 -0.86 -25.87 -3.23
N ASP A 76 -1.85 -25.47 -2.46
CA ASP A 76 -2.07 -24.07 -2.12
C ASP A 76 -1.18 -23.68 -0.93
N ILE A 77 -0.40 -22.63 -1.08
CA ILE A 77 0.45 -22.14 0.01
C ILE A 77 -0.44 -21.44 1.03
N VAL A 78 -0.39 -21.91 2.27
CA VAL A 78 -1.07 -21.30 3.40
C VAL A 78 -0.13 -20.31 4.11
N ASP A 79 1.11 -20.73 4.38
CA ASP A 79 2.18 -19.84 4.91
C ASP A 79 3.53 -20.14 4.25
N GLY A 80 4.42 -19.16 4.24
CA GLY A 80 5.76 -19.26 3.66
C GLY A 80 5.88 -18.72 2.23
N GLN A 81 4.80 -18.18 1.65
CA GLN A 81 4.79 -17.67 0.27
C GLN A 81 5.91 -16.64 0.00
N GLN A 82 6.15 -15.69 0.90
CA GLN A 82 7.17 -14.65 0.72
C GLN A 82 8.57 -15.25 0.60
N ARG A 83 8.87 -16.26 1.42
CA ARG A 83 10.14 -16.99 1.41
C ARG A 83 10.35 -17.76 0.11
N LEU A 84 9.31 -18.47 -0.35
CA LEU A 84 9.39 -19.24 -1.60
C LEU A 84 9.52 -18.32 -2.83
N VAL A 85 8.75 -17.24 -2.88
CA VAL A 85 8.86 -16.23 -3.97
C VAL A 85 10.27 -15.63 -4.00
N THR A 86 10.82 -15.22 -2.85
CA THR A 86 12.17 -14.70 -2.73
C THR A 86 13.21 -15.71 -3.18
N SER A 87 13.05 -16.99 -2.77
CA SER A 87 13.95 -18.07 -3.17
C SER A 87 13.93 -18.30 -4.69
N CYS A 88 12.76 -18.26 -5.33
CA CYS A 88 12.66 -18.37 -6.78
C CYS A 88 13.34 -17.19 -7.51
N LEU A 89 13.12 -15.94 -7.04
CA LEU A 89 13.78 -14.75 -7.62
C LEU A 89 15.31 -14.88 -7.53
N TYR A 90 15.84 -15.22 -6.34
CA TYR A 90 17.27 -15.33 -6.12
C TYR A 90 17.89 -16.47 -6.95
N LEU A 91 17.27 -17.66 -6.95
CA LEU A 91 17.70 -18.79 -7.77
C LEU A 91 17.67 -18.49 -9.27
N SER A 92 16.71 -17.71 -9.76
CA SER A 92 16.66 -17.35 -11.18
C SER A 92 17.87 -16.55 -11.63
N ILE A 93 18.37 -15.66 -10.76
CA ILE A 93 19.57 -14.87 -11.03
C ILE A 93 20.81 -15.78 -11.03
N ILE A 94 20.95 -16.64 -10.01
CA ILE A 94 22.08 -17.56 -9.88
C ILE A 94 22.17 -18.51 -11.08
N ILE A 95 21.04 -19.16 -11.42
CA ILE A 95 20.98 -20.11 -12.55
C ILE A 95 21.32 -19.40 -13.86
N ARG A 96 20.78 -18.21 -14.10
CA ARG A 96 21.08 -17.43 -15.29
C ARG A 96 22.56 -17.07 -15.37
N LYS A 97 23.15 -16.57 -14.28
CA LYS A 97 24.57 -16.21 -14.23
C LYS A 97 25.48 -17.43 -14.46
N LEU A 98 25.11 -18.60 -13.94
CA LEU A 98 25.84 -19.85 -14.21
C LEU A 98 25.80 -20.22 -15.71
N ILE A 99 24.65 -20.13 -16.35
CA ILE A 99 24.49 -20.39 -17.78
C ILE A 99 25.27 -19.37 -18.60
N GLU A 100 25.22 -18.07 -18.26
CA GLU A 100 26.01 -17.01 -18.90
C GLU A 100 27.55 -17.29 -18.84
N LYS A 101 27.98 -17.97 -17.77
CA LYS A 101 29.40 -18.40 -17.60
C LYS A 101 29.73 -19.75 -18.28
N GLY A 102 28.81 -20.31 -19.06
CA GLY A 102 29.02 -21.56 -19.82
C GLY A 102 28.59 -22.83 -19.09
N GLU A 103 28.03 -22.75 -17.93
CA GLU A 103 27.55 -23.89 -17.12
C GLU A 103 26.18 -24.40 -17.64
N THR A 104 26.12 -24.95 -18.83
CA THR A 104 24.88 -25.34 -19.54
C THR A 104 24.07 -26.42 -18.82
N ALA A 105 24.69 -27.22 -17.94
CA ALA A 105 23.99 -28.22 -17.12
C ALA A 105 22.89 -27.58 -16.21
N TYR A 106 22.99 -26.29 -15.92
CA TYR A 106 22.00 -25.58 -15.10
C TYR A 106 20.73 -25.21 -15.90
N GLU A 107 20.70 -25.37 -17.22
CA GLU A 107 19.44 -25.21 -17.98
C GLU A 107 18.34 -26.15 -17.49
N ALA A 108 18.67 -27.41 -17.20
CA ALA A 108 17.71 -28.37 -16.65
C ALA A 108 17.20 -27.97 -15.26
N LYS A 109 17.90 -27.11 -14.52
CA LYS A 109 17.50 -26.65 -13.19
C LYS A 109 16.41 -25.58 -13.23
N LYS A 110 16.24 -24.88 -14.37
CA LYS A 110 15.11 -23.97 -14.57
C LYS A 110 13.77 -24.70 -14.40
N SER A 111 13.61 -25.87 -15.03
CA SER A 111 12.38 -26.65 -14.92
C SER A 111 12.15 -27.23 -13.52
N LEU A 112 13.21 -27.49 -12.76
CA LEU A 112 13.07 -28.01 -11.41
C LEU A 112 12.56 -26.95 -10.43
N PHE A 113 13.05 -25.69 -10.51
CA PHE A 113 12.81 -24.68 -9.48
C PHE A 113 11.97 -23.48 -9.94
N LEU A 114 11.93 -23.19 -11.24
CA LEU A 114 11.37 -21.93 -11.72
C LEU A 114 10.14 -22.13 -12.61
N PHE A 115 10.31 -22.68 -13.80
CA PHE A 115 9.25 -22.86 -14.77
C PHE A 115 9.60 -23.92 -15.83
N SER A 116 8.57 -24.52 -16.40
CA SER A 116 8.66 -25.33 -17.62
C SER A 116 7.73 -24.72 -18.67
N GLU A 117 8.26 -24.41 -19.86
CA GLU A 117 7.55 -23.64 -20.88
C GLU A 117 7.00 -22.31 -20.30
N THR A 118 5.69 -22.15 -20.21
CA THR A 118 5.02 -20.97 -19.64
C THR A 118 4.47 -21.21 -18.23
N THR A 119 4.63 -22.43 -17.68
CA THR A 119 4.08 -22.82 -16.38
C THR A 119 5.13 -22.63 -15.29
N CYS A 120 4.87 -21.76 -14.32
CA CYS A 120 5.73 -21.57 -13.14
C CYS A 120 5.58 -22.73 -12.15
N LYS A 121 6.70 -23.08 -11.51
CA LYS A 121 6.76 -24.01 -10.37
C LYS A 121 6.03 -23.44 -9.14
N LEU A 122 6.10 -22.11 -9.01
CA LEU A 122 5.35 -21.32 -8.04
C LEU A 122 4.50 -20.31 -8.82
N THR A 123 3.19 -20.46 -8.76
CA THR A 123 2.24 -19.54 -9.40
C THR A 123 1.77 -18.50 -8.39
N LEU A 124 1.88 -17.21 -8.75
CA LEU A 124 1.38 -16.12 -7.95
C LEU A 124 -0.10 -15.82 -8.23
N ASN A 125 -0.74 -15.14 -7.28
CA ASN A 125 -2.10 -14.65 -7.37
C ASN A 125 -2.20 -13.30 -8.16
N ASN A 126 -3.43 -12.87 -8.41
CA ASN A 126 -3.78 -11.49 -8.79
C ASN A 126 -3.01 -10.94 -10.00
N ASN A 127 -3.01 -11.61 -11.12
CA ASN A 127 -2.34 -11.19 -12.36
C ASN A 127 -0.82 -10.95 -12.25
N ALA A 128 -0.23 -11.00 -11.04
CA ALA A 128 1.20 -10.83 -10.83
C ALA A 128 2.03 -11.99 -11.40
N ASN A 129 1.38 -13.11 -11.75
CA ASN A 129 2.08 -14.28 -12.24
C ASN A 129 2.82 -14.04 -13.57
N ASN A 130 2.23 -13.31 -14.51
CA ASN A 130 2.89 -13.00 -15.78
C ASN A 130 4.12 -12.10 -15.56
N TYR A 131 4.01 -11.13 -14.66
CA TYR A 131 5.12 -10.27 -14.29
C TYR A 131 6.24 -11.08 -13.64
N PHE A 132 5.89 -11.95 -12.70
CA PHE A 132 6.84 -12.84 -12.01
C PHE A 132 7.51 -13.82 -12.97
N TYR A 133 6.77 -14.48 -13.87
CA TYR A 133 7.33 -15.34 -14.91
C TYR A 133 8.38 -14.61 -15.76
N ASN A 134 8.08 -13.39 -16.21
CA ASN A 134 9.02 -12.60 -17.01
C ASN A 134 10.31 -12.29 -16.23
N LEU A 135 10.22 -11.95 -14.94
CA LEU A 135 11.40 -11.76 -14.09
C LEU A 135 12.22 -13.05 -13.96
N LEU A 136 11.58 -14.21 -13.75
CA LEU A 136 12.27 -15.49 -13.65
C LEU A 136 12.95 -15.87 -14.98
N ASN A 137 12.27 -15.65 -16.10
CA ASN A 137 12.72 -16.07 -17.41
C ASN A 137 13.81 -15.14 -17.98
N THR A 138 13.56 -13.85 -18.06
CA THR A 138 14.44 -12.90 -18.74
C THR A 138 15.16 -11.94 -17.79
N GLY A 139 14.72 -11.83 -16.53
CA GLY A 139 15.20 -10.83 -15.58
C GLY A 139 14.65 -9.43 -15.83
N GLN A 140 13.76 -9.30 -16.77
CA GLN A 140 13.08 -8.04 -17.10
C GLN A 140 11.62 -8.34 -17.40
N SER A 141 10.73 -7.44 -17.02
CA SER A 141 9.35 -7.50 -17.48
C SER A 141 9.16 -6.64 -18.71
N ASN A 142 8.38 -7.13 -19.66
CA ASN A 142 8.00 -6.38 -20.86
C ASN A 142 6.97 -5.26 -20.57
N THR A 143 6.48 -5.22 -19.34
CA THR A 143 5.53 -4.22 -18.85
C THR A 143 6.10 -3.46 -17.66
N THR A 144 5.76 -2.18 -17.54
CA THR A 144 6.04 -1.40 -16.34
C THR A 144 5.23 -1.97 -15.17
N PRO A 145 5.80 -2.02 -13.95
CA PRO A 145 5.08 -2.53 -12.80
C PRO A 145 3.94 -1.59 -12.40
N ASP A 146 2.70 -2.05 -12.51
CA ASP A 146 1.51 -1.26 -12.20
C ASP A 146 1.12 -1.36 -10.73
N THR A 147 1.21 -2.56 -10.16
CA THR A 147 0.80 -2.82 -8.78
C THR A 147 1.96 -2.64 -7.79
N THR A 148 1.62 -2.38 -6.53
CA THR A 148 2.61 -2.34 -5.43
C THR A 148 3.37 -3.66 -5.32
N HIS A 149 2.72 -4.77 -5.60
CA HIS A 149 3.32 -6.11 -5.54
C HIS A 149 4.35 -6.31 -6.66
N GLU A 150 4.04 -5.90 -7.88
CA GLU A 150 4.98 -5.94 -9.01
C GLU A 150 6.19 -5.01 -8.80
N LYS A 151 5.95 -3.80 -8.26
CA LYS A 151 7.04 -2.87 -7.88
C LYS A 151 7.99 -3.49 -6.85
N ARG A 152 7.44 -4.23 -5.88
CA ARG A 152 8.24 -4.95 -4.87
C ARG A 152 8.99 -6.14 -5.47
N LEU A 153 8.36 -6.92 -6.36
CA LEU A 153 9.04 -8.01 -7.08
C LEU A 153 10.22 -7.49 -7.89
N GLN A 154 10.02 -6.39 -8.65
CA GLN A 154 11.10 -5.75 -9.42
C GLN A 154 12.21 -5.22 -8.52
N SER A 155 11.85 -4.57 -7.41
CA SER A 155 12.83 -4.04 -6.46
C SER A 155 13.65 -5.14 -5.80
N ALA A 156 12.99 -6.25 -5.42
CA ALA A 156 13.66 -7.43 -4.86
C ALA A 156 14.64 -8.05 -5.87
N TYR A 157 14.17 -8.25 -7.10
CA TYR A 157 15.00 -8.78 -8.18
C TYR A 157 16.25 -7.92 -8.41
N ASN A 158 16.08 -6.60 -8.53
CA ASN A 158 17.19 -5.67 -8.74
C ASN A 158 18.15 -5.67 -7.53
N TYR A 159 17.63 -5.72 -6.31
CA TYR A 159 18.44 -5.77 -5.09
C TYR A 159 19.32 -7.03 -5.04
N PHE A 160 18.75 -8.19 -5.32
CA PHE A 160 19.48 -9.45 -5.36
C PHE A 160 20.48 -9.52 -6.51
N LYS A 161 20.12 -8.99 -7.68
CA LYS A 161 21.02 -8.90 -8.84
C LYS A 161 22.25 -8.04 -8.51
N SER A 162 22.05 -6.86 -7.93
CA SER A 162 23.15 -5.98 -7.53
C SER A 162 24.09 -6.66 -6.52
N HIS A 163 23.52 -7.33 -5.51
CA HIS A 163 24.33 -8.06 -4.53
C HIS A 163 25.22 -9.14 -5.16
N ILE A 164 24.66 -9.97 -6.06
CA ILE A 164 25.43 -11.01 -6.75
C ILE A 164 26.49 -10.37 -7.67
N GLU A 165 26.16 -9.29 -8.38
CA GLU A 165 27.10 -8.62 -9.29
C GLU A 165 28.26 -7.96 -8.54
N GLU A 166 28.01 -7.36 -7.37
CA GLU A 166 29.06 -6.84 -6.48
C GLU A 166 30.03 -7.95 -6.05
N LYS A 167 29.51 -9.09 -5.59
CA LYS A 167 30.35 -10.23 -5.19
C LYS A 167 31.14 -10.84 -6.36
N LEU A 168 30.57 -10.85 -7.55
CA LEU A 168 31.26 -11.34 -8.74
C LEU A 168 32.34 -10.36 -9.25
N ALA A 169 32.21 -9.07 -8.98
CA ALA A 169 33.24 -8.08 -9.34
C ALA A 169 34.50 -8.21 -8.47
N ASP A 170 34.34 -8.67 -7.23
CA ASP A 170 35.44 -8.90 -6.28
C ASP A 170 36.15 -10.25 -6.49
N ASP A 171 35.56 -11.16 -7.29
CA ASP A 171 36.10 -12.52 -7.51
C ASP A 171 37.07 -12.58 -8.71
N THR A 172 38.33 -12.72 -8.42
CA THR A 172 39.42 -12.81 -9.42
C THR A 172 39.44 -14.12 -10.22
N GLU A 173 38.75 -15.18 -9.76
CA GLU A 173 38.66 -16.50 -10.39
C GLU A 173 37.45 -16.65 -11.34
N GLY A 174 36.75 -15.58 -11.64
CA GLY A 174 35.66 -15.56 -12.62
C GLY A 174 34.28 -15.93 -12.06
N GLY A 175 34.13 -16.09 -10.77
CA GLY A 175 32.87 -16.15 -10.04
C GLY A 175 32.05 -17.45 -10.15
N VAL A 176 32.49 -18.44 -10.93
CA VAL A 176 31.73 -19.71 -11.09
C VAL A 176 31.69 -20.51 -9.80
N GLY A 177 32.80 -20.52 -9.04
CA GLY A 177 32.89 -21.19 -7.73
C GLY A 177 31.89 -20.62 -6.73
N TYR A 178 31.84 -19.30 -6.63
CA TYR A 178 30.88 -18.59 -5.77
C TYR A 178 29.43 -18.86 -6.17
N LEU A 179 29.09 -18.77 -7.47
CA LEU A 179 27.74 -19.05 -7.97
C LEU A 179 27.30 -20.49 -7.68
N ARG A 180 28.21 -21.48 -7.82
CA ARG A 180 27.93 -22.87 -7.45
C ARG A 180 27.70 -23.03 -5.95
N ALA A 181 28.47 -22.34 -5.11
CA ALA A 181 28.28 -22.32 -3.66
C ALA A 181 26.94 -21.71 -3.27
N LEU A 182 26.55 -20.58 -3.88
CA LEU A 182 25.22 -19.99 -3.71
C LEU A 182 24.11 -20.96 -4.11
N TYR A 183 24.22 -21.60 -5.25
CA TYR A 183 23.23 -22.58 -5.72
C TYR A 183 23.07 -23.73 -4.72
N LEU A 184 24.18 -24.30 -4.23
CA LEU A 184 24.16 -25.37 -3.23
C LEU A 184 23.58 -24.90 -1.88
N ALA A 185 23.97 -23.71 -1.43
CA ALA A 185 23.42 -23.10 -0.21
C ALA A 185 21.89 -23.01 -0.31
N MET A 186 21.37 -22.46 -1.39
CA MET A 186 19.93 -22.30 -1.62
C MET A 186 19.18 -23.62 -1.73
N THR A 187 19.70 -24.57 -2.50
CA THR A 187 18.94 -25.77 -2.87
C THR A 187 19.05 -26.91 -1.86
N SER A 188 20.17 -26.98 -1.09
CA SER A 188 20.50 -28.13 -0.26
C SER A 188 20.79 -27.81 1.20
N LYS A 189 21.24 -26.57 1.53
CA LYS A 189 21.56 -26.18 2.92
C LYS A 189 20.47 -25.31 3.58
N LEU A 190 19.60 -24.65 2.78
CA LEU A 190 18.45 -23.91 3.27
C LEU A 190 17.31 -24.89 3.58
N VAL A 191 16.88 -24.95 4.83
CA VAL A 191 15.96 -25.97 5.33
C VAL A 191 14.66 -25.32 5.83
N PHE A 192 13.56 -25.94 5.47
CA PHE A 192 12.20 -25.53 5.87
C PHE A 192 11.54 -26.63 6.70
N THR A 193 10.70 -26.26 7.64
CA THR A 193 9.70 -27.19 8.17
C THR A 193 8.51 -27.19 7.23
N PHE A 194 8.21 -28.34 6.67
CA PHE A 194 7.07 -28.51 5.74
C PHE A 194 5.88 -29.16 6.46
N TYR A 195 4.72 -28.56 6.33
CA TYR A 195 3.49 -29.07 6.91
C TYR A 195 2.35 -29.02 5.89
N THR A 196 1.68 -30.14 5.69
CA THR A 196 0.49 -30.26 4.81
C THR A 196 -0.75 -30.29 5.69
N ILE A 197 -1.69 -29.39 5.41
CA ILE A 197 -3.03 -29.36 5.98
C ILE A 197 -3.89 -30.27 5.14
N GLU A 198 -4.62 -31.19 5.77
CA GLU A 198 -5.49 -32.13 5.08
C GLU A 198 -6.94 -31.65 4.99
N GLU A 199 -7.37 -30.84 5.96
CA GLU A 199 -8.72 -30.30 6.03
C GLU A 199 -8.72 -28.77 5.95
N GLU A 200 -9.54 -28.20 5.08
CA GLU A 200 -9.63 -26.74 4.89
C GLU A 200 -9.95 -26.00 6.19
N CYS A 201 -10.71 -26.63 7.08
CA CYS A 201 -11.07 -26.06 8.38
C CYS A 201 -9.86 -25.82 9.32
N GLU A 202 -8.74 -26.52 9.12
CA GLU A 202 -7.53 -26.36 9.92
C GLU A 202 -6.68 -25.15 9.50
N ILE A 203 -6.94 -24.57 8.32
CA ILE A 203 -6.16 -23.46 7.77
C ILE A 203 -6.13 -22.29 8.74
N GLY A 204 -7.29 -21.87 9.26
CA GLY A 204 -7.40 -20.73 10.17
C GLY A 204 -6.66 -20.95 11.50
N MET A 205 -6.76 -22.15 12.07
CA MET A 205 -6.11 -22.50 13.33
C MET A 205 -4.58 -22.61 13.18
N THR A 206 -4.13 -23.16 12.07
CA THR A 206 -2.70 -23.32 11.79
C THR A 206 -2.02 -21.96 11.60
N PHE A 207 -2.72 -21.00 11.01
CA PHE A 207 -2.24 -19.63 10.89
C PHE A 207 -2.03 -18.94 12.25
N GLU A 208 -2.97 -19.07 13.19
CA GLU A 208 -2.81 -18.48 14.53
C GLU A 208 -1.61 -19.07 15.30
N LEU A 209 -1.34 -20.36 15.13
CA LEU A 209 -0.30 -21.07 15.88
C LEU A 209 1.12 -20.90 15.32
N MET A 210 1.26 -20.64 14.01
CA MET A 210 2.58 -20.69 13.33
C MET A 210 3.25 -19.33 13.08
N ASN A 211 2.58 -18.21 13.31
CA ASN A 211 3.05 -16.87 12.96
C ASN A 211 4.10 -16.28 13.93
N SER A 212 5.20 -16.97 14.18
CA SER A 212 6.24 -16.48 15.09
C SER A 212 7.48 -15.88 14.43
N ARG A 213 7.65 -15.98 13.11
CA ARG A 213 8.84 -15.46 12.39
C ARG A 213 8.48 -14.88 11.01
N GLY A 214 8.89 -13.63 10.74
CA GLY A 214 8.72 -12.93 9.46
C GLY A 214 8.00 -11.59 9.61
N LYS A 215 7.52 -11.03 8.49
CA LYS A 215 6.65 -9.85 8.53
C LYS A 215 5.30 -10.28 9.11
N GLY A 216 4.94 -9.72 10.28
CA GLY A 216 3.68 -10.03 10.95
C GLY A 216 2.47 -9.88 10.03
N LEU A 217 1.40 -10.64 10.30
CA LEU A 217 0.13 -10.50 9.59
C LEU A 217 -0.46 -9.11 9.82
N SER A 218 -1.09 -8.55 8.79
CA SER A 218 -1.92 -7.36 8.93
C SER A 218 -3.21 -7.69 9.73
N VAL A 219 -3.87 -6.67 10.28
CA VAL A 219 -5.18 -6.87 10.96
C VAL A 219 -6.18 -7.50 10.01
N LEU A 220 -6.11 -7.13 8.74
CA LEU A 220 -6.97 -7.66 7.69
C LEU A 220 -6.80 -9.18 7.52
N GLU A 221 -5.55 -9.67 7.54
CA GLU A 221 -5.25 -11.10 7.48
C GLU A 221 -5.69 -11.84 8.74
N LEU A 222 -5.43 -11.25 9.93
CA LEU A 222 -5.87 -11.81 11.20
C LEU A 222 -7.39 -11.94 11.26
N LEU A 223 -8.12 -10.92 10.83
CA LEU A 223 -9.58 -10.96 10.78
C LEU A 223 -10.07 -12.07 9.86
N LYS A 224 -9.50 -12.18 8.65
CA LYS A 224 -9.83 -13.25 7.72
C LYS A 224 -9.71 -14.62 8.37
N ASN A 225 -8.55 -14.88 8.96
CA ASN A 225 -8.27 -16.16 9.59
C ASN A 225 -9.23 -16.46 10.73
N TYR A 226 -9.57 -15.44 11.52
CA TYR A 226 -10.57 -15.57 12.57
C TYR A 226 -11.97 -15.89 12.04
N LEU A 227 -12.41 -15.23 10.97
CA LEU A 227 -13.70 -15.51 10.35
C LEU A 227 -13.75 -16.94 9.79
N MET A 228 -12.70 -17.38 9.10
CA MET A 228 -12.55 -18.73 8.59
C MET A 228 -12.58 -19.78 9.70
N TYR A 229 -11.81 -19.54 10.77
CA TYR A 229 -11.83 -20.39 11.96
C TYR A 229 -13.22 -20.45 12.60
N TRP A 230 -13.89 -19.31 12.76
CA TRP A 230 -15.24 -19.29 13.32
C TRP A 230 -16.21 -20.11 12.49
N VAL A 231 -16.20 -19.96 11.16
CA VAL A 231 -17.04 -20.70 10.22
C VAL A 231 -16.78 -22.21 10.34
N SER A 232 -15.51 -22.63 10.35
CA SER A 232 -15.13 -24.03 10.45
C SER A 232 -15.59 -24.71 11.73
N ARG A 233 -15.58 -23.96 12.86
CA ARG A 233 -15.92 -24.50 14.18
C ARG A 233 -17.41 -24.48 14.48
N ASN A 234 -18.12 -23.52 13.94
CA ASN A 234 -19.50 -23.26 14.34
C ASN A 234 -20.53 -23.68 13.28
N GLU A 235 -20.13 -23.85 11.99
CA GLU A 235 -21.05 -24.27 10.96
C GLU A 235 -20.88 -25.76 10.63
N SER A 236 -21.91 -26.56 10.97
CA SER A 236 -21.95 -28.01 10.74
C SER A 236 -22.53 -28.40 9.38
N ASP A 237 -23.33 -27.51 8.77
CA ASP A 237 -23.84 -27.73 7.42
C ASP A 237 -22.73 -27.47 6.41
N GLU A 238 -22.35 -28.47 5.63
CA GLU A 238 -21.25 -28.40 4.67
C GLU A 238 -21.51 -27.41 3.54
N VAL A 239 -22.76 -27.29 3.09
CA VAL A 239 -23.15 -26.38 2.00
C VAL A 239 -23.06 -24.94 2.47
N GLU A 240 -23.60 -24.64 3.66
CA GLU A 240 -23.55 -23.31 4.25
C GLU A 240 -22.11 -22.91 4.62
N ARG A 241 -21.32 -23.84 5.15
CA ARG A 241 -19.89 -23.66 5.45
C ARG A 241 -19.10 -23.30 4.19
N ALA A 242 -19.27 -24.06 3.10
CA ALA A 242 -18.64 -23.79 1.81
C ALA A 242 -19.08 -22.42 1.24
N SER A 243 -20.35 -22.07 1.37
CA SER A 243 -20.90 -20.78 0.93
C SER A 243 -20.25 -19.62 1.67
N LEU A 244 -20.19 -19.65 3.00
CA LEU A 244 -19.56 -18.60 3.82
C LEU A 244 -18.07 -18.49 3.55
N THR A 245 -17.37 -19.62 3.43
CA THR A 245 -15.95 -19.68 3.08
C THR A 245 -15.69 -19.01 1.71
N THR A 246 -16.52 -19.32 0.72
CA THR A 246 -16.44 -18.73 -0.62
C THR A 246 -16.66 -17.20 -0.58
N ILE A 247 -17.66 -16.74 0.19
CA ILE A 247 -17.93 -15.29 0.36
C ILE A 247 -16.72 -14.59 0.96
N ILE A 248 -16.14 -15.13 2.04
CA ILE A 248 -14.95 -14.56 2.67
C ILE A 248 -13.81 -14.50 1.65
N ASN A 249 -13.48 -15.61 1.00
CA ASN A 249 -12.35 -15.69 0.08
C ASN A 249 -12.49 -14.73 -1.12
N ASN A 250 -13.66 -14.67 -1.75
CA ASN A 250 -13.90 -13.79 -2.89
C ASN A 250 -13.78 -12.32 -2.50
N ASN A 251 -14.35 -11.91 -1.37
CA ASN A 251 -14.27 -10.52 -0.92
C ASN A 251 -12.84 -10.13 -0.50
N TRP A 252 -12.07 -11.02 0.12
CA TRP A 252 -10.66 -10.75 0.41
C TRP A 252 -9.81 -10.66 -0.86
N LYS A 253 -10.09 -11.49 -1.85
CA LYS A 253 -9.50 -11.36 -3.18
C LYS A 253 -9.76 -9.97 -3.77
N ASP A 254 -11.00 -9.50 -3.73
CA ASP A 254 -11.37 -8.16 -4.22
C ASP A 254 -10.64 -7.06 -3.44
N VAL A 255 -10.55 -7.18 -2.11
CA VAL A 255 -9.79 -6.24 -1.28
C VAL A 255 -8.33 -6.17 -1.71
N TYR A 256 -7.65 -7.31 -1.85
CA TYR A 256 -6.24 -7.32 -2.25
C TYR A 256 -6.03 -6.81 -3.68
N ASN A 257 -6.93 -7.13 -4.61
CA ASN A 257 -6.89 -6.60 -5.97
C ASN A 257 -7.03 -5.08 -5.99
N ASN A 258 -8.01 -4.55 -5.28
CA ASN A 258 -8.25 -3.12 -5.20
C ASN A 258 -7.10 -2.38 -4.51
N LEU A 259 -6.60 -2.89 -3.38
CA LEU A 259 -5.51 -2.29 -2.62
C LEU A 259 -4.14 -2.47 -3.29
N GLY A 260 -3.99 -3.48 -4.15
CA GLY A 260 -2.76 -3.70 -4.91
C GLY A 260 -2.39 -2.55 -5.84
N THR A 261 -3.35 -1.77 -6.27
CA THR A 261 -3.16 -0.62 -7.18
C THR A 261 -3.03 0.71 -6.44
N CYS A 262 -3.25 0.76 -5.14
CA CYS A 262 -3.25 2.00 -4.37
C CYS A 262 -2.11 2.06 -3.34
N VAL A 263 -1.77 3.29 -2.91
CA VAL A 263 -0.81 3.55 -1.83
C VAL A 263 -1.44 3.33 -0.44
N GLY A 264 -2.73 2.99 -0.40
CA GLY A 264 -3.51 2.84 0.82
C GLY A 264 -3.03 1.70 1.72
N ASN A 265 -3.29 1.86 3.01
CA ASN A 265 -2.96 0.89 4.04
C ASN A 265 -4.14 -0.06 4.24
N GLU A 266 -3.90 -1.38 4.22
CA GLU A 266 -4.89 -2.44 4.45
C GLU A 266 -5.65 -2.25 5.76
N ASP A 267 -4.95 -1.90 6.84
CA ASP A 267 -5.54 -1.67 8.16
C ASP A 267 -6.46 -0.44 8.18
N GLN A 268 -6.12 0.58 7.41
CA GLN A 268 -6.95 1.77 7.29
C GLN A 268 -8.21 1.52 6.46
N CYS A 269 -8.11 0.70 5.42
CA CYS A 269 -9.27 0.23 4.65
C CYS A 269 -10.23 -0.56 5.54
N LEU A 270 -9.72 -1.54 6.30
CA LEU A 270 -10.50 -2.32 7.25
C LEU A 270 -11.14 -1.42 8.31
N ARG A 271 -10.40 -0.47 8.87
CA ARG A 271 -10.92 0.50 9.84
C ARG A 271 -12.05 1.36 9.25
N THR A 272 -11.92 1.77 8.00
CA THR A 272 -12.97 2.53 7.31
C THR A 272 -14.23 1.70 7.16
N ALA A 273 -14.12 0.44 6.73
CA ALA A 273 -15.23 -0.49 6.65
C ALA A 273 -15.86 -0.74 8.02
N TRP A 274 -15.05 -0.99 9.04
CA TRP A 274 -15.52 -1.19 10.40
C TRP A 274 -16.28 0.01 10.95
N THR A 275 -15.77 1.21 10.73
CA THR A 275 -16.41 2.47 11.13
C THR A 275 -17.78 2.64 10.46
N LEU A 276 -17.89 2.27 9.19
CA LEU A 276 -19.14 2.42 8.44
C LEU A 276 -20.21 1.38 8.82
N PHE A 277 -19.82 0.14 9.15
CA PHE A 277 -20.77 -0.94 9.35
C PHE A 277 -20.98 -1.36 10.80
N CYS A 278 -19.98 -1.15 11.67
CA CYS A 278 -20.02 -1.69 13.02
C CYS A 278 -20.14 -0.59 14.08
N THR A 279 -19.38 0.50 13.93
CA THR A 279 -19.41 1.61 14.89
C THR A 279 -18.81 2.88 14.32
N HIS A 280 -19.53 3.98 14.46
CA HIS A 280 -19.04 5.32 14.11
C HIS A 280 -18.07 5.90 15.15
N SER A 281 -17.86 5.24 16.28
CA SER A 281 -16.95 5.73 17.31
C SER A 281 -15.51 5.32 17.04
N PRO A 282 -14.59 6.28 16.81
CA PRO A 282 -13.16 5.98 16.64
C PRO A 282 -12.52 5.28 17.85
N ARG A 283 -13.13 5.43 19.04
CA ARG A 283 -12.62 4.84 20.30
C ARG A 283 -12.84 3.35 20.38
N ASN A 284 -13.81 2.82 19.66
CA ASN A 284 -14.12 1.38 19.63
C ASN A 284 -13.24 0.61 18.66
N TRP A 285 -12.39 1.29 17.89
CA TRP A 285 -11.35 0.66 17.11
C TRP A 285 -10.08 0.53 17.93
N ILE A 286 -9.72 -0.70 18.28
CA ILE A 286 -8.55 -0.98 19.12
C ILE A 286 -7.24 -0.86 18.33
N GLY A 287 -7.30 -0.86 17.01
CA GLY A 287 -6.18 -0.52 16.14
C GLY A 287 -4.93 -1.38 16.29
N TYR A 288 -3.91 -1.03 15.54
CA TYR A 288 -2.65 -1.77 15.39
C TYR A 288 -1.85 -1.98 16.71
N ASN A 289 -1.92 -1.06 17.64
CA ASN A 289 -1.18 -1.12 18.91
C ASN A 289 -1.74 -2.13 19.93
N GLY A 290 -2.96 -2.62 19.69
CA GLY A 290 -3.59 -3.66 20.52
C GLY A 290 -3.20 -5.09 20.14
N PHE A 291 -2.38 -5.28 19.11
CA PHE A 291 -2.03 -6.57 18.51
C PHE A 291 -1.40 -7.63 19.42
N LYS A 292 -0.94 -7.23 20.57
CA LYS A 292 -0.34 -8.18 21.52
C LYS A 292 -1.37 -8.98 22.31
N ASN A 293 -2.64 -8.62 22.22
CA ASN A 293 -3.74 -9.25 22.94
C ASN A 293 -4.77 -9.79 21.96
N ASP A 294 -5.39 -10.91 22.27
CA ASP A 294 -6.48 -11.55 21.51
C ASP A 294 -7.69 -10.64 21.16
N ASP A 295 -7.73 -9.45 21.75
CA ASP A 295 -8.82 -8.48 21.62
C ASP A 295 -8.75 -7.60 20.37
N CYS A 296 -7.77 -7.81 19.49
CA CYS A 296 -7.55 -6.97 18.31
C CYS A 296 -8.40 -7.32 17.11
N ILE A 297 -9.08 -8.45 17.14
CA ILE A 297 -9.95 -8.88 16.05
C ILE A 297 -11.30 -8.20 16.23
N PRO A 298 -11.73 -7.34 15.29
CA PRO A 298 -12.96 -6.57 15.43
C PRO A 298 -14.18 -7.40 15.81
N LEU A 299 -14.31 -8.61 15.27
CA LEU A 299 -15.43 -9.49 15.56
C LEU A 299 -15.47 -9.96 17.02
N LYS A 300 -14.31 -10.17 17.68
CA LYS A 300 -14.25 -10.54 19.10
C LYS A 300 -14.75 -9.43 20.01
N ASN A 301 -14.61 -8.18 19.58
CA ASN A 301 -15.08 -7.01 20.30
C ASN A 301 -16.56 -6.69 20.04
N PHE A 302 -17.18 -7.42 19.14
CA PHE A 302 -18.58 -7.24 18.78
C PHE A 302 -19.44 -8.22 19.59
N ASN A 303 -20.35 -7.69 20.41
CA ASN A 303 -21.21 -8.51 21.26
C ASN A 303 -22.34 -9.16 20.44
N ILE A 304 -22.01 -10.12 19.59
CA ILE A 304 -22.97 -10.87 18.80
C ILE A 304 -23.44 -12.07 19.61
N LYS A 305 -24.74 -12.15 19.88
CA LYS A 305 -25.30 -13.09 20.85
C LYS A 305 -25.70 -14.45 20.28
N SER A 306 -25.99 -14.54 18.97
CA SER A 306 -26.43 -15.78 18.37
C SER A 306 -25.53 -16.24 17.22
N LYS A 307 -25.54 -17.56 16.95
CA LYS A 307 -24.82 -18.16 15.82
C LYS A 307 -25.33 -17.58 14.49
N GLU A 308 -26.63 -17.45 14.32
CA GLU A 308 -27.25 -16.95 13.09
C GLU A 308 -26.92 -15.47 12.86
N ASP A 309 -26.94 -14.64 13.90
CA ASP A 309 -26.53 -13.24 13.80
C ASP A 309 -25.05 -13.12 13.40
N THR A 310 -24.20 -14.03 13.91
CA THR A 310 -22.79 -14.05 13.56
C THR A 310 -22.60 -14.46 12.08
N LYS A 311 -23.30 -15.45 11.58
CA LYS A 311 -23.27 -15.83 10.16
C LYS A 311 -23.70 -14.68 9.26
N LYS A 312 -24.81 -14.04 9.63
CA LYS A 312 -25.30 -12.87 8.91
C LYS A 312 -24.26 -11.74 8.92
N PHE A 313 -23.67 -11.45 10.08
CA PHE A 313 -22.62 -10.45 10.21
C PHE A 313 -21.42 -10.78 9.31
N ILE A 314 -20.90 -12.01 9.34
CA ILE A 314 -19.77 -12.46 8.51
C ILE A 314 -20.06 -12.20 7.03
N LYS A 315 -21.24 -12.62 6.55
CA LYS A 315 -21.67 -12.44 5.17
C LYS A 315 -21.76 -10.95 4.80
N ASP A 316 -22.50 -10.18 5.59
CA ASP A 316 -22.77 -8.77 5.31
C ASP A 316 -21.48 -7.93 5.40
N PHE A 317 -20.67 -8.15 6.43
CA PHE A 317 -19.41 -7.44 6.61
C PHE A 317 -18.40 -7.76 5.51
N SER A 318 -18.24 -9.04 5.14
CA SER A 318 -17.33 -9.44 4.06
C SER A 318 -17.71 -8.80 2.73
N ASN A 319 -18.99 -8.85 2.35
CA ASN A 319 -19.50 -8.24 1.13
C ASN A 319 -19.29 -6.71 1.12
N ASN A 320 -19.54 -6.08 2.27
CA ASN A 320 -19.34 -4.65 2.40
C ASN A 320 -17.87 -4.24 2.38
N LEU A 321 -16.98 -5.03 3.00
CA LEU A 321 -15.54 -4.80 2.97
C LEU A 321 -15.00 -4.87 1.52
N GLY A 322 -15.40 -5.88 0.73
CA GLY A 322 -15.05 -5.98 -0.68
C GLY A 322 -15.51 -4.75 -1.48
N ALA A 323 -16.77 -4.34 -1.31
CA ALA A 323 -17.30 -3.17 -2.00
C ALA A 323 -16.61 -1.85 -1.57
N ILE A 324 -16.32 -1.68 -0.27
CA ILE A 324 -15.65 -0.50 0.27
C ILE A 324 -14.23 -0.38 -0.25
N SER A 325 -13.49 -1.50 -0.34
CA SER A 325 -12.10 -1.48 -0.78
C SER A 325 -11.92 -0.85 -2.16
N LYS A 326 -12.87 -1.03 -3.07
CA LYS A 326 -12.91 -0.39 -4.39
C LYS A 326 -12.93 1.14 -4.27
N HIS A 327 -13.87 1.68 -3.50
CA HIS A 327 -14.01 3.12 -3.34
C HIS A 327 -12.86 3.71 -2.53
N TYR A 328 -12.40 2.98 -1.51
CA TYR A 328 -11.23 3.35 -0.72
C TYR A 328 -9.97 3.48 -1.59
N ALA A 329 -9.72 2.50 -2.47
CA ALA A 329 -8.56 2.52 -3.38
C ALA A 329 -8.60 3.75 -4.30
N ILE A 330 -9.74 4.05 -4.89
CA ILE A 330 -9.92 5.22 -5.77
C ILE A 330 -9.69 6.52 -4.99
N ILE A 331 -10.26 6.65 -3.81
CA ILE A 331 -10.14 7.86 -2.98
C ILE A 331 -8.69 8.06 -2.51
N THR A 332 -7.99 6.99 -2.14
CA THR A 332 -6.61 7.09 -1.63
C THR A 332 -5.56 7.19 -2.72
N SER A 333 -5.90 6.86 -3.97
CA SER A 333 -4.98 6.93 -5.12
C SER A 333 -5.71 7.39 -6.39
N PRO A 334 -6.29 8.60 -6.40
CA PRO A 334 -7.14 9.08 -7.48
C PRO A 334 -6.41 9.13 -8.83
N THR A 335 -5.15 9.49 -8.84
CA THR A 335 -4.32 9.59 -10.06
C THR A 335 -3.91 8.24 -10.64
N SER A 336 -3.98 7.16 -9.87
CA SER A 336 -3.70 5.80 -10.34
C SER A 336 -4.94 5.10 -10.89
N SER A 337 -6.12 5.72 -10.75
CA SER A 337 -7.39 5.15 -11.18
C SER A 337 -7.79 5.70 -12.54
N ASN A 338 -7.92 4.83 -13.53
CA ASN A 338 -8.47 5.19 -14.85
C ASN A 338 -10.01 5.32 -14.82
N THR A 339 -10.63 5.17 -13.65
CA THR A 339 -12.11 5.14 -13.51
C THR A 339 -12.70 6.48 -13.11
N ILE A 340 -11.87 7.48 -12.79
CA ILE A 340 -12.33 8.82 -12.42
C ILE A 340 -11.70 9.88 -13.33
N SER A 341 -12.44 10.93 -13.60
CA SER A 341 -12.02 12.05 -14.44
C SER A 341 -12.78 13.32 -14.04
N GLY A 342 -12.46 14.43 -14.71
CA GLY A 342 -13.15 15.70 -14.48
C GLY A 342 -13.03 16.20 -13.04
N ASP A 343 -14.12 16.78 -12.54
CA ASP A 343 -14.16 17.45 -11.24
C ASP A 343 -13.85 16.51 -10.05
N GLU A 344 -14.27 15.25 -10.11
CA GLU A 344 -13.95 14.28 -9.04
C GLU A 344 -12.44 14.13 -8.87
N LEU A 345 -11.70 13.92 -9.97
CA LEU A 345 -10.23 13.80 -9.92
C LEU A 345 -9.57 15.07 -9.39
N ILE A 346 -10.01 16.23 -9.86
CA ILE A 346 -9.47 17.53 -9.45
C ILE A 346 -9.63 17.72 -7.95
N TRP A 347 -10.84 17.58 -7.41
CA TRP A 347 -11.12 17.87 -6.01
C TRP A 347 -10.54 16.83 -5.06
N LEU A 348 -10.54 15.55 -5.43
CA LEU A 348 -9.83 14.52 -4.63
C LEU A 348 -8.33 14.80 -4.59
N THR A 349 -7.73 15.21 -5.71
CA THR A 349 -6.31 15.56 -5.76
C THR A 349 -6.01 16.76 -4.85
N LYS A 350 -6.85 17.79 -4.87
CA LYS A 350 -6.73 18.94 -3.96
C LYS A 350 -6.80 18.52 -2.49
N ILE A 351 -7.76 17.68 -2.12
CA ILE A 351 -7.84 17.15 -0.74
C ILE A 351 -6.57 16.37 -0.37
N HIS A 352 -6.03 15.55 -1.27
CA HIS A 352 -4.76 14.85 -1.05
C HIS A 352 -3.60 15.81 -0.80
N ASN A 353 -3.52 16.87 -1.59
CA ASN A 353 -2.46 17.87 -1.49
C ASN A 353 -2.46 18.59 -0.13
N THR A 354 -3.60 18.64 0.58
CA THR A 354 -3.66 19.14 1.97
C THR A 354 -3.02 18.21 3.00
N GLY A 355 -2.79 16.93 2.67
CA GLY A 355 -2.22 15.91 3.56
C GLY A 355 -3.18 15.35 4.62
N ASN A 356 -4.47 15.69 4.62
CA ASN A 356 -5.40 15.38 5.72
C ASN A 356 -6.59 14.47 5.34
N ILE A 357 -6.51 13.74 4.24
CA ILE A 357 -7.62 12.92 3.72
C ILE A 357 -8.10 11.84 4.69
N ALA A 358 -7.23 11.33 5.56
CA ALA A 358 -7.53 10.19 6.44
C ALA A 358 -8.74 10.43 7.38
N ASN A 359 -9.02 11.68 7.75
CA ASN A 359 -10.16 12.01 8.60
C ASN A 359 -11.50 11.90 7.86
N PHE A 360 -11.48 12.05 6.56
CA PHE A 360 -12.67 12.11 5.71
C PHE A 360 -13.04 10.76 5.10
N LEU A 361 -12.16 9.75 5.21
CA LEU A 361 -12.32 8.47 4.50
C LEU A 361 -13.69 7.81 4.66
N PRO A 362 -14.26 7.65 5.88
CA PRO A 362 -15.59 7.06 6.00
C PRO A 362 -16.67 7.83 5.23
N LEU A 363 -16.66 9.16 5.33
CA LEU A 363 -17.63 10.00 4.63
C LEU A 363 -17.43 9.96 3.11
N LEU A 364 -16.20 10.09 2.65
CA LEU A 364 -15.86 10.03 1.22
C LEU A 364 -16.23 8.69 0.60
N VAL A 365 -15.91 7.58 1.27
CA VAL A 365 -16.22 6.22 0.79
C VAL A 365 -17.72 6.00 0.72
N ALA A 366 -18.49 6.40 1.74
CA ALA A 366 -19.94 6.29 1.75
C ALA A 366 -20.59 7.11 0.64
N ALA A 367 -20.17 8.37 0.47
CA ALA A 367 -20.70 9.26 -0.55
C ALA A 367 -20.38 8.74 -1.97
N ARG A 368 -19.13 8.31 -2.21
CA ARG A 368 -18.74 7.77 -3.51
C ARG A 368 -19.46 6.48 -3.88
N LYS A 369 -19.65 5.58 -2.91
CA LYS A 369 -20.42 4.35 -3.10
C LYS A 369 -21.85 4.65 -3.59
N HIS A 370 -22.49 5.65 -2.97
CA HIS A 370 -23.84 6.04 -3.35
C HIS A 370 -23.91 6.88 -4.64
N ARG A 371 -22.86 7.62 -4.98
CA ARG A 371 -22.73 8.26 -6.30
C ARG A 371 -22.63 7.21 -7.41
N GLU A 372 -21.82 6.17 -7.25
CA GLU A 372 -21.71 5.09 -8.25
C GLU A 372 -23.02 4.33 -8.47
N SER A 373 -23.90 4.29 -7.46
CA SER A 373 -25.21 3.67 -7.53
C SER A 373 -26.37 4.67 -7.81
N ASP A 374 -26.05 5.87 -8.29
CA ASP A 374 -26.97 6.96 -8.64
C ASP A 374 -27.94 7.40 -7.52
N LYS A 375 -27.59 7.08 -6.25
CA LYS A 375 -28.35 7.55 -5.08
C LYS A 375 -27.94 8.95 -4.61
N ILE A 376 -26.77 9.42 -5.05
CA ILE A 376 -26.26 10.77 -4.85
C ILE A 376 -25.94 11.34 -6.23
N ILE A 377 -26.51 12.49 -6.54
CA ILE A 377 -26.23 13.22 -7.80
C ILE A 377 -24.82 13.83 -7.75
N GLU A 378 -24.21 13.97 -8.92
CA GLU A 378 -22.82 14.44 -9.06
C GLU A 378 -22.58 15.79 -8.40
N GLU A 379 -23.50 16.75 -8.58
CA GLU A 379 -23.40 18.10 -8.02
C GLU A 379 -23.26 18.09 -6.49
N ASN A 380 -24.06 17.25 -5.81
CA ASN A 380 -24.00 17.14 -4.35
C ASN A 380 -22.67 16.48 -3.90
N TYR A 381 -22.18 15.49 -4.66
CA TYR A 381 -20.90 14.84 -4.38
C TYR A 381 -19.73 15.82 -4.55
N ILE A 382 -19.70 16.57 -5.65
CA ILE A 382 -18.67 17.59 -5.90
C ILE A 382 -18.74 18.70 -4.85
N SER A 383 -19.95 19.12 -4.44
CA SER A 383 -20.13 20.10 -3.35
C SER A 383 -19.54 19.60 -2.04
N LEU A 384 -19.70 18.31 -1.71
CA LEU A 384 -19.03 17.69 -0.57
C LEU A 384 -17.50 17.79 -0.69
N LEU A 385 -16.93 17.41 -1.86
CA LEU A 385 -15.47 17.44 -2.05
C LEU A 385 -14.91 18.87 -1.85
N LYS A 386 -15.61 19.88 -2.40
CA LYS A 386 -15.26 21.29 -2.20
C LYS A 386 -15.29 21.70 -0.73
N ALA A 387 -16.34 21.34 -0.01
CA ALA A 387 -16.47 21.64 1.41
C ALA A 387 -15.36 20.98 2.25
N LEU A 388 -14.96 19.76 1.91
CA LEU A 388 -13.88 19.03 2.60
C LEU A 388 -12.50 19.64 2.30
N GLU A 389 -12.26 20.09 1.09
CA GLU A 389 -11.02 20.81 0.73
C GLU A 389 -10.91 22.12 1.52
N ILE A 390 -11.97 22.94 1.51
CA ILE A 390 -12.04 24.20 2.28
C ILE A 390 -11.80 23.93 3.78
N TYR A 391 -12.44 22.89 4.33
CA TYR A 391 -12.23 22.49 5.72
C TYR A 391 -10.76 22.14 5.98
N ALA A 392 -10.17 21.27 5.13
CA ALA A 392 -8.79 20.83 5.27
C ALA A 392 -7.81 22.01 5.19
N TYR A 393 -8.00 22.91 4.25
CA TYR A 393 -7.16 24.09 4.11
C TYR A 393 -7.32 25.03 5.32
N ARG A 394 -8.53 25.48 5.64
CA ARG A 394 -8.77 26.50 6.68
C ARG A 394 -8.45 26.00 8.08
N VAL A 395 -8.84 24.75 8.39
CA VAL A 395 -8.72 24.21 9.76
C VAL A 395 -7.33 23.63 10.01
N PHE A 396 -6.80 22.83 9.10
CA PHE A 396 -5.54 22.14 9.33
C PHE A 396 -4.33 22.92 8.84
N LEU A 397 -4.32 23.35 7.57
CA LEU A 397 -3.16 24.04 7.01
C LEU A 397 -3.04 25.47 7.52
N TYR A 398 -4.14 26.21 7.52
CA TYR A 398 -4.12 27.63 7.88
C TYR A 398 -4.12 27.86 9.39
N ARG A 399 -5.10 27.28 10.11
CA ARG A 399 -5.20 27.46 11.58
C ARG A 399 -4.31 26.52 12.38
N GLY A 400 -3.67 25.54 11.77
CA GLY A 400 -2.79 24.59 12.43
C GLY A 400 -3.49 23.78 13.54
N ARG A 401 -4.82 23.53 13.39
CA ARG A 401 -5.56 22.70 14.35
C ARG A 401 -5.04 21.27 14.33
N ARG A 402 -5.25 20.56 15.42
CA ARG A 402 -4.88 19.14 15.54
C ARG A 402 -5.50 18.35 14.40
N SER A 403 -4.76 17.37 13.90
CA SER A 403 -5.18 16.50 12.78
C SER A 403 -6.46 15.70 13.05
N ASP A 404 -6.89 15.56 14.30
CA ASP A 404 -8.11 14.87 14.70
C ASP A 404 -9.33 15.81 14.92
N SER A 405 -9.18 17.12 14.68
CA SER A 405 -10.29 18.08 14.80
C SER A 405 -11.42 17.69 13.85
N GLY A 406 -12.65 17.60 14.39
CA GLY A 406 -13.84 17.21 13.62
C GLY A 406 -13.97 15.72 13.29
N LYS A 407 -12.96 14.89 13.54
CA LYS A 407 -12.92 13.47 13.14
C LYS A 407 -14.17 12.68 13.53
N SER A 408 -14.67 12.87 14.75
CA SER A 408 -15.87 12.16 15.22
C SER A 408 -17.12 12.54 14.41
N SER A 409 -17.23 13.80 13.97
CA SER A 409 -18.31 14.25 13.11
C SER A 409 -18.24 13.62 11.73
N PHE A 410 -17.07 13.60 11.09
CA PHE A 410 -16.89 12.96 9.78
C PHE A 410 -17.19 11.46 9.81
N TYR A 411 -16.84 10.78 10.89
CA TYR A 411 -17.12 9.35 11.05
C TYR A 411 -18.63 9.09 11.20
N ARG A 412 -19.32 9.90 12.03
CA ARG A 412 -20.77 9.83 12.18
C ARG A 412 -21.49 10.15 10.88
N TRP A 413 -21.08 11.20 10.17
CA TRP A 413 -21.67 11.58 8.88
C TRP A 413 -21.45 10.52 7.80
N GLY A 414 -20.29 9.84 7.81
CA GLY A 414 -20.06 8.70 6.92
C GLY A 414 -21.08 7.59 7.11
N ASN A 415 -21.38 7.25 8.36
CA ASN A 415 -22.40 6.27 8.73
C ASN A 415 -23.81 6.75 8.31
N GLU A 416 -24.11 8.02 8.57
CA GLU A 416 -25.40 8.63 8.21
C GLU A 416 -25.63 8.63 6.70
N VAL A 417 -24.62 9.01 5.91
CA VAL A 417 -24.69 8.96 4.43
C VAL A 417 -24.85 7.54 3.92
N LEU A 418 -24.17 6.57 4.55
CA LEU A 418 -24.31 5.17 4.16
C LEU A 418 -25.74 4.65 4.31
N GLU A 419 -26.42 5.04 5.39
CA GLU A 419 -27.81 4.67 5.66
C GLU A 419 -28.82 5.54 4.90
N LYS A 420 -28.55 6.84 4.79
CA LYS A 420 -29.44 7.86 4.25
C LYS A 420 -28.71 8.78 3.26
N PRO A 421 -28.51 8.35 2.00
CA PRO A 421 -27.77 9.14 1.01
C PRO A 421 -28.32 10.55 0.80
N GLN A 422 -29.62 10.75 0.97
CA GLN A 422 -30.29 12.04 0.84
C GLN A 422 -29.89 13.06 1.92
N SER A 423 -29.22 12.66 3.00
CA SER A 423 -28.71 13.58 4.04
C SER A 423 -27.47 14.38 3.60
N LEU A 424 -26.82 14.02 2.48
CA LEU A 424 -25.55 14.59 2.05
C LEU A 424 -25.55 16.12 1.92
N PRO A 425 -26.56 16.80 1.34
CA PRO A 425 -26.58 18.25 1.26
C PRO A 425 -26.56 18.92 2.64
N GLY A 426 -27.35 18.40 3.61
CA GLY A 426 -27.37 18.91 4.99
C GLY A 426 -26.04 18.68 5.72
N ILE A 427 -25.39 17.54 5.45
CA ILE A 427 -24.05 17.24 5.99
C ILE A 427 -23.02 18.20 5.40
N THR A 428 -23.11 18.51 4.11
CA THR A 428 -22.21 19.49 3.46
C THR A 428 -22.32 20.86 4.13
N GLU A 429 -23.52 21.32 4.44
CA GLU A 429 -23.72 22.57 5.19
C GLU A 429 -23.14 22.46 6.61
N SER A 430 -23.34 21.34 7.30
CA SER A 430 -22.74 21.10 8.62
C SER A 430 -21.20 21.12 8.58
N ILE A 431 -20.58 20.75 7.47
CA ILE A 431 -19.12 20.88 7.28
C ILE A 431 -18.73 22.35 7.17
N HIS A 432 -19.50 23.18 6.47
CA HIS A 432 -19.26 24.63 6.42
C HIS A 432 -19.43 25.28 7.80
N GLU A 433 -20.45 24.87 8.57
CA GLU A 433 -20.61 25.34 9.94
C GLU A 433 -19.42 24.93 10.84
N LEU A 434 -18.97 23.68 10.72
CA LEU A 434 -17.82 23.20 11.48
C LEU A 434 -16.52 23.93 11.06
N THR A 435 -16.41 24.29 9.78
CA THR A 435 -15.30 25.12 9.29
C THR A 435 -15.33 26.50 9.94
N ARG A 436 -16.50 27.16 9.97
CA ARG A 436 -16.68 28.46 10.64
C ARG A 436 -16.39 28.38 12.13
N TYR A 437 -16.76 27.29 12.79
CA TYR A 437 -16.46 27.08 14.22
C TYR A 437 -14.96 27.00 14.51
N TYR A 438 -14.20 26.24 13.73
CA TYR A 438 -12.73 26.08 13.93
C TYR A 438 -11.91 27.21 13.33
N ALA A 439 -12.38 27.85 12.27
CA ALA A 439 -11.69 28.88 11.50
C ALA A 439 -12.72 29.90 10.97
N SER A 440 -13.15 30.85 11.85
CA SER A 440 -14.13 31.86 11.50
C SER A 440 -13.64 32.76 10.36
N GLU A 441 -14.57 33.34 9.60
CA GLU A 441 -14.27 34.21 8.47
C GLU A 441 -13.46 35.43 8.90
N ASP A 442 -13.92 36.12 9.97
CA ASP A 442 -13.24 37.30 10.50
C ASP A 442 -11.79 37.00 10.92
N SER A 443 -11.58 35.84 11.56
CA SER A 443 -10.23 35.39 11.94
C SER A 443 -9.36 35.07 10.71
N PHE A 444 -9.94 34.53 9.64
CA PHE A 444 -9.24 34.24 8.42
C PHE A 444 -8.85 35.54 7.69
N GLN A 445 -9.78 36.46 7.52
CA GLN A 445 -9.54 37.75 6.85
C GLN A 445 -8.57 38.61 7.64
N SER A 446 -8.73 38.74 8.94
CA SER A 446 -7.84 39.57 9.78
C SER A 446 -6.41 39.04 9.80
N SER A 447 -6.21 37.74 9.79
CA SER A 447 -4.87 37.15 9.75
C SER A 447 -4.19 37.32 8.38
N ASN A 448 -4.95 37.45 7.28
CA ASN A 448 -4.40 37.70 5.95
C ASN A 448 -4.16 39.17 5.66
N ALA A 449 -4.77 40.08 6.43
CA ALA A 449 -4.60 41.53 6.26
C ALA A 449 -3.29 42.07 6.83
N GLN A 450 -2.52 41.28 7.55
CA GLN A 450 -1.26 41.66 8.14
C GLN A 450 -0.12 40.79 7.58
N PRO A 451 1.08 41.35 7.39
CA PRO A 451 2.28 40.58 7.06
C PRO A 451 2.47 39.44 8.07
N SER A 452 2.78 38.26 7.59
CA SER A 452 2.93 37.06 8.45
C SER A 452 4.02 36.14 7.95
N ASP A 453 4.59 35.33 8.87
CA ASP A 453 5.57 34.32 8.53
C ASP A 453 4.93 33.13 7.81
N TRP A 454 4.83 33.23 6.49
CA TRP A 454 4.41 32.15 5.62
C TRP A 454 5.50 31.12 5.39
N TYR A 455 6.78 31.56 5.42
CA TYR A 455 7.91 30.68 5.17
C TYR A 455 8.05 29.58 6.24
N GLY A 456 7.74 29.89 7.49
CA GLY A 456 7.71 28.94 8.59
C GLY A 456 6.66 27.84 8.46
N SER A 457 5.60 28.08 7.66
CA SER A 457 4.50 27.13 7.42
C SER A 457 4.53 26.56 6.00
N ARG A 458 5.59 25.86 5.63
CA ARG A 458 5.90 25.43 4.26
C ARG A 458 4.78 24.67 3.54
N ASN A 459 4.05 23.79 4.24
CA ASN A 459 2.94 23.05 3.62
C ASN A 459 1.77 23.96 3.26
N ARG A 460 1.42 24.92 4.15
CA ARG A 460 0.42 25.94 3.89
C ARG A 460 0.85 26.79 2.71
N LEU A 461 2.07 27.29 2.72
CA LEU A 461 2.62 28.13 1.66
C LEU A 461 2.61 27.44 0.30
N LYS A 462 3.15 26.24 0.20
CA LYS A 462 3.17 25.47 -1.05
C LYS A 462 1.78 25.25 -1.61
N TYR A 463 0.84 24.85 -0.76
CA TYR A 463 -0.54 24.64 -1.19
C TYR A 463 -1.18 25.94 -1.71
N THR A 464 -1.03 27.03 -0.95
CA THR A 464 -1.60 28.33 -1.33
C THR A 464 -1.04 28.87 -2.63
N LEU A 465 0.29 28.88 -2.80
CA LEU A 465 0.94 29.38 -4.02
C LEU A 465 0.61 28.48 -5.24
N TYR A 466 0.55 27.17 -5.05
CA TYR A 466 0.19 26.25 -6.14
C TYR A 466 -1.25 26.44 -6.58
N GLU A 467 -2.20 26.53 -5.66
CA GLU A 467 -3.61 26.78 -5.98
C GLU A 467 -3.82 28.18 -6.59
N TYR A 468 -3.03 29.17 -6.15
CA TYR A 468 -3.06 30.50 -6.73
C TYR A 468 -2.55 30.51 -8.18
N GLU A 469 -1.46 29.79 -8.47
CA GLU A 469 -1.00 29.60 -9.85
C GLU A 469 -2.06 28.91 -10.71
N LEU A 470 -2.71 27.85 -10.23
CA LEU A 470 -3.80 27.19 -10.95
C LEU A 470 -4.98 28.15 -11.22
N HIS A 471 -5.31 29.01 -10.24
CA HIS A 471 -6.33 30.05 -10.40
C HIS A 471 -5.97 31.05 -11.49
N LEU A 472 -4.74 31.57 -11.48
CA LEU A 472 -4.27 32.50 -12.51
C LEU A 472 -4.28 31.88 -13.91
N LEU A 473 -3.83 30.63 -14.01
CA LEU A 473 -3.87 29.89 -15.29
C LEU A 473 -5.30 29.69 -15.81
N ALA A 474 -6.25 29.43 -14.92
CA ALA A 474 -7.65 29.28 -15.28
C ALA A 474 -8.30 30.59 -15.75
N THR A 475 -7.89 31.73 -15.17
CA THR A 475 -8.48 33.05 -15.45
C THR A 475 -7.78 33.79 -16.58
N GLU A 476 -6.46 33.68 -16.69
CA GLU A 476 -5.64 34.50 -17.59
C GLU A 476 -4.85 33.69 -18.63
N GLY A 477 -4.63 32.40 -18.37
CA GLY A 477 -3.72 31.55 -19.12
C GLY A 477 -4.34 30.41 -19.88
N GLN A 478 -5.45 30.62 -20.62
CA GLN A 478 -6.19 29.57 -21.32
C GLN A 478 -5.31 28.46 -21.93
N GLY A 479 -5.49 27.23 -21.46
CA GLY A 479 -4.79 26.03 -21.96
C GLY A 479 -3.34 25.86 -21.50
N LYS A 480 -2.80 26.70 -20.64
CA LYS A 480 -1.46 26.54 -20.07
C LYS A 480 -1.50 25.57 -18.90
N GLN A 481 -0.45 24.78 -18.79
CA GLN A 481 -0.21 23.88 -17.64
C GLN A 481 0.65 24.60 -16.58
N PRO A 482 0.51 24.24 -15.29
CA PRO A 482 1.40 24.76 -14.26
C PRO A 482 2.85 24.41 -14.60
N ARG A 483 3.77 25.30 -14.27
CA ARG A 483 5.21 25.11 -14.52
C ARG A 483 5.81 24.00 -13.69
N LEU A 484 5.20 23.70 -12.55
CA LEU A 484 5.60 22.66 -11.62
C LEU A 484 4.42 21.72 -11.36
N ASP A 485 4.65 20.42 -11.39
CA ASP A 485 3.70 19.46 -10.87
C ASP A 485 3.75 19.43 -9.34
N TRP A 486 2.62 19.20 -8.69
CA TRP A 486 2.54 19.10 -7.24
C TRP A 486 3.56 18.11 -6.64
N LYS A 487 3.76 16.97 -7.28
CA LYS A 487 4.71 15.92 -6.86
C LYS A 487 6.19 16.36 -6.86
N ASP A 488 6.52 17.40 -7.61
CA ASP A 488 7.87 17.92 -7.75
C ASP A 488 8.17 19.04 -6.73
N LEU A 489 7.15 19.50 -5.99
CA LEU A 489 7.30 20.53 -4.97
C LEU A 489 7.98 19.97 -3.71
N LYS A 490 9.24 20.38 -3.52
CA LYS A 490 10.04 20.10 -2.32
C LYS A 490 10.19 21.36 -1.48
N ASP A 491 10.79 21.27 -0.32
CA ASP A 491 11.07 22.46 0.50
C ASP A 491 12.07 23.39 -0.16
N SER A 492 12.97 22.88 -0.98
CA SER A 492 13.93 23.64 -1.78
C SER A 492 13.30 24.35 -2.99
N THR A 493 12.01 24.19 -3.26
CA THR A 493 11.31 24.85 -4.35
C THR A 493 10.70 26.20 -3.96
N ILE A 494 10.87 26.65 -2.72
CA ILE A 494 10.41 27.95 -2.26
C ILE A 494 11.58 28.92 -2.28
N GLU A 495 11.41 30.04 -3.01
CA GLU A 495 12.42 31.09 -3.14
C GLU A 495 11.87 32.42 -2.65
N HIS A 496 12.77 33.27 -2.12
CA HIS A 496 12.48 34.65 -1.74
C HIS A 496 12.80 35.58 -2.90
N ILE A 497 11.85 36.42 -3.29
CA ILE A 497 12.08 37.47 -4.31
C ILE A 497 13.08 38.49 -3.77
N LEU A 498 12.79 39.06 -2.59
CA LEU A 498 13.77 39.83 -1.82
C LEU A 498 14.66 38.85 -1.04
N PRO A 499 15.95 38.75 -1.33
CA PRO A 499 16.85 37.77 -0.71
C PRO A 499 16.92 37.92 0.81
N GLN A 500 17.10 36.78 1.51
CA GLN A 500 17.24 36.76 2.96
C GLN A 500 18.52 37.52 3.44
N ASN A 501 19.56 37.52 2.60
CA ASN A 501 20.82 38.22 2.89
C ASN A 501 21.11 39.19 1.77
N LEU A 502 21.00 40.49 2.06
CA LEU A 502 21.29 41.54 1.09
C LEU A 502 22.80 41.77 1.01
N MET A 503 23.37 41.62 -0.18
CA MET A 503 24.81 41.89 -0.40
C MET A 503 25.09 43.42 -0.36
N GLU A 504 26.25 43.78 0.17
CA GLU A 504 26.73 45.17 0.10
C GLU A 504 26.87 45.62 -1.36
N GLY A 505 26.31 46.78 -1.69
CA GLY A 505 26.33 47.33 -3.04
C GLY A 505 25.32 46.71 -4.00
N SER A 506 24.44 45.79 -3.54
CA SER A 506 23.34 45.28 -4.36
C SER A 506 22.23 46.29 -4.53
N HIS A 507 21.54 46.25 -5.66
CA HIS A 507 20.34 47.05 -5.91
C HIS A 507 19.28 46.85 -4.80
N TRP A 508 19.14 45.65 -4.29
CA TRP A 508 18.23 45.34 -3.17
C TRP A 508 18.53 46.23 -1.95
N LYS A 509 19.81 46.44 -1.59
CA LYS A 509 20.21 47.27 -0.45
C LYS A 509 20.04 48.75 -0.70
N GLU A 510 20.07 49.18 -1.95
CA GLU A 510 19.78 50.55 -2.35
C GLU A 510 18.29 50.91 -2.25
N VAL A 511 17.43 49.96 -2.62
CA VAL A 511 15.96 50.11 -2.60
C VAL A 511 15.41 49.91 -1.19
N TRP A 512 15.80 48.84 -0.51
CA TRP A 512 15.34 48.48 0.83
C TRP A 512 16.30 48.97 1.91
N LYS A 513 16.10 50.20 2.36
CA LYS A 513 17.00 50.86 3.33
C LYS A 513 16.59 50.68 4.78
N ASN A 514 15.30 50.44 5.05
CA ASN A 514 14.78 50.27 6.39
C ASN A 514 14.77 48.79 6.81
N PRO A 515 15.53 48.39 7.84
CA PRO A 515 15.56 47.00 8.30
C PRO A 515 14.21 46.47 8.81
N GLU A 516 13.33 47.32 9.33
CA GLU A 516 12.01 46.90 9.82
C GLU A 516 11.10 46.52 8.66
N ASP A 517 11.11 47.30 7.56
CA ASP A 517 10.32 47.00 6.36
C ASP A 517 10.77 45.65 5.72
N ILE A 518 12.10 45.42 5.71
CA ILE A 518 12.66 44.14 5.25
C ILE A 518 12.14 42.99 6.12
N LYS A 519 12.20 43.12 7.43
CA LYS A 519 11.79 42.11 8.39
C LYS A 519 10.29 41.76 8.28
N GLU A 520 9.46 42.79 8.07
CA GLU A 520 8.01 42.59 7.89
C GLU A 520 7.69 41.84 6.60
N CYS A 521 8.37 42.15 5.49
CA CYS A 521 8.05 41.57 4.18
C CYS A 521 8.80 40.29 3.87
N LEU A 522 9.93 40.00 4.53
CA LEU A 522 10.87 38.95 4.15
C LEU A 522 10.20 37.57 4.00
N HIS A 523 9.38 37.18 4.97
CA HIS A 523 8.72 35.89 5.02
C HIS A 523 7.22 35.96 4.69
N ASP A 524 6.75 37.13 4.23
CA ASP A 524 5.37 37.29 3.77
C ASP A 524 5.14 36.58 2.42
N ILE A 525 3.91 36.15 2.18
CA ILE A 525 3.53 35.41 0.95
C ILE A 525 3.84 36.20 -0.33
N GLY A 526 3.77 37.54 -0.28
CA GLY A 526 4.09 38.42 -1.42
C GLY A 526 5.56 38.40 -1.83
N ASN A 527 6.45 37.94 -0.93
CA ASN A 527 7.88 37.79 -1.21
C ASN A 527 8.29 36.35 -1.55
N LEU A 528 7.36 35.42 -1.68
CA LEU A 528 7.67 34.01 -1.82
C LEU A 528 7.10 33.45 -3.12
N VAL A 529 7.92 32.67 -3.85
CA VAL A 529 7.53 32.05 -5.12
C VAL A 529 7.93 30.57 -5.14
N LEU A 530 7.21 29.78 -5.94
CA LEU A 530 7.59 28.41 -6.26
C LEU A 530 8.54 28.40 -7.44
N THR A 531 9.68 27.71 -7.32
CA THR A 531 10.68 27.57 -8.39
C THR A 531 11.05 26.11 -8.62
N LYS A 532 11.53 25.80 -9.81
CA LYS A 532 11.99 24.45 -10.14
C LYS A 532 13.38 24.15 -9.55
N ASP A 533 14.23 25.14 -9.45
CA ASP A 533 15.62 25.02 -9.00
C ASP A 533 16.05 26.28 -8.26
N ASN A 534 15.97 26.23 -6.94
CA ASN A 534 16.32 27.33 -6.05
C ASN A 534 17.82 27.69 -6.11
N SER A 535 18.68 26.72 -6.44
CA SER A 535 20.14 26.94 -6.47
C SER A 535 20.60 27.94 -7.52
N LYS A 536 19.77 28.22 -8.54
CA LYS A 536 20.09 29.13 -9.64
C LYS A 536 19.82 30.61 -9.31
N TYR A 537 18.97 30.87 -8.34
CA TYR A 537 18.57 32.25 -8.01
C TYR A 537 19.48 32.87 -6.94
N SER A 538 19.83 32.12 -5.88
CA SER A 538 20.70 32.58 -4.80
C SER A 538 20.34 34.01 -4.36
N ASN A 539 21.34 34.87 -4.20
CA ASN A 539 21.16 36.29 -3.81
C ASN A 539 21.27 37.27 -5.01
N PHE A 540 21.08 36.75 -6.24
CA PHE A 540 21.13 37.57 -7.44
C PHE A 540 19.94 38.54 -7.53
N GLU A 541 20.15 39.61 -8.31
CA GLU A 541 19.07 40.55 -8.65
C GLU A 541 18.12 39.90 -9.66
N PHE A 542 16.82 40.17 -9.49
CA PHE A 542 15.79 39.72 -10.42
C PHE A 542 15.77 40.56 -11.68
#